data_77ccd6c051d815538fa734fd8aaa1d13
#
_entry.id   77ccd6c051d815538fa734fd8aaa1d13
#
_cell.length_a   1.000
_cell.length_b   1.000
_cell.length_c   1.000
_cell.angle_alpha   90.00
_cell.angle_beta   90.00
_cell.angle_gamma   90.00
#
_symmetry.space_group_name_H-M   'P 1'
#
loop_
_entity.id
_entity.type
_entity.pdbx_description
1 polymer ?
#
loop_
_entity_poly.entity_id
_entity_poly.type
_entity_poly.pdbx_seq_one_letter_code
_entity_poly.pdbx_strand_id
1 'polypeptide(L)'
;MKTIGIICEYNPFHNGHAHQLHTLAPKYPDVLRICIMSGSFVQRGEPALFSKFDRARWAILGGTDIVIELPTLYSLGSAQLFASGAIQLIKSLSIDMLSFGSETTDLNQLIHMAKRMDCESTQNELRNYLNEGMSYGTAFRKALGSESLSTPNALLGLEYIRAALKYYPNLEYIPIQRTSDHHNHNFNQELPSGTALRQLITTANPLDMCSTLQSTIPTPILDDMMHRITSGHYVDYNRYYNMVHMLSRRMNANELERFVDFTEGIEHLWLKAAQQPSWESAIEQIKSKRYTYARLQRMGAYLTLGITKDLINIAMQDGPQYARLLAFNDRGRQWLRTEHDIPLIQKWAKAPTQLNNLGKSMHHIDTLATDIQALCFHNKGKRIGHTDYTYTPQYIK
;
A
#
# COMPACT_ATOMS: atom_id res chain seq x y z
N MET A 1 14.83 21.11 -9.90
CA MET A 1 14.01 21.28 -8.68
C MET A 1 14.20 20.02 -7.87
N LYS A 2 14.69 20.10 -6.62
CA LYS A 2 14.85 18.88 -5.77
C LYS A 2 13.50 18.32 -5.33
N THR A 3 13.45 17.00 -5.13
CA THR A 3 12.22 16.25 -4.86
C THR A 3 12.41 15.26 -3.72
N ILE A 4 11.37 15.09 -2.89
CA ILE A 4 11.27 14.07 -1.84
C ILE A 4 10.12 13.13 -2.17
N GLY A 5 10.42 11.85 -2.37
CA GLY A 5 9.44 10.79 -2.48
C GLY A 5 8.95 10.33 -1.10
N ILE A 6 7.67 10.02 -1.00
CA ILE A 6 7.03 9.46 0.18
C ILE A 6 6.18 8.28 -0.28
N ILE A 7 6.56 7.07 0.10
CA ILE A 7 5.78 5.87 -0.21
C ILE A 7 4.69 5.72 0.86
N CYS A 8 3.42 5.66 0.45
CA CYS A 8 2.31 5.74 1.40
C CYS A 8 1.07 4.96 0.93
N GLU A 9 0.15 4.71 1.85
CA GLU A 9 -1.18 4.18 1.58
C GLU A 9 -2.27 5.20 1.91
N TYR A 10 -2.08 6.00 2.97
CA TYR A 10 -3.04 6.96 3.50
C TYR A 10 -4.46 6.38 3.66
N ASN A 11 -4.55 5.28 4.38
CA ASN A 11 -5.76 4.47 4.51
C ASN A 11 -6.35 4.44 5.95
N PRO A 12 -7.04 5.55 6.39
CA PRO A 12 -7.12 6.87 5.77
C PRO A 12 -5.92 7.78 6.11
N PHE A 13 -5.87 8.99 5.54
CA PHE A 13 -4.93 10.04 5.94
C PHE A 13 -5.27 10.51 7.37
N HIS A 14 -4.26 10.72 8.23
CA HIS A 14 -4.44 11.12 9.63
C HIS A 14 -3.24 11.95 10.14
N ASN A 15 -3.33 12.48 11.36
CA ASN A 15 -2.31 13.36 11.97
C ASN A 15 -0.90 12.74 11.99
N GLY A 16 -0.76 11.42 12.10
CA GLY A 16 0.56 10.75 11.99
C GLY A 16 1.20 10.92 10.61
N HIS A 17 0.41 10.96 9.54
CA HIS A 17 0.92 11.24 8.19
C HIS A 17 1.23 12.74 8.02
N ALA A 18 0.35 13.61 8.54
CA ALA A 18 0.58 15.05 8.55
C ALA A 18 1.86 15.43 9.30
N HIS A 19 2.16 14.76 10.42
CA HIS A 19 3.38 14.96 11.18
C HIS A 19 4.64 14.76 10.32
N GLN A 20 4.71 13.69 9.51
CA GLN A 20 5.84 13.48 8.59
C GLN A 20 5.99 14.64 7.62
N LEU A 21 4.89 15.09 6.99
CA LEU A 21 4.90 16.19 6.02
C LEU A 21 5.27 17.51 6.68
N HIS A 22 4.74 17.80 7.86
CA HIS A 22 5.05 19.02 8.63
C HIS A 22 6.49 19.03 9.14
N THR A 23 7.08 17.87 9.43
CA THR A 23 8.50 17.77 9.81
C THR A 23 9.43 18.06 8.62
N LEU A 24 9.03 17.65 7.42
CA LEU A 24 9.80 17.89 6.19
C LEU A 24 9.71 19.36 5.72
N ALA A 25 8.54 19.99 5.86
CA ALA A 25 8.29 21.30 5.29
C ALA A 25 9.29 22.40 5.72
N PRO A 26 9.60 22.61 7.01
CA PRO A 26 10.56 23.63 7.44
C PRO A 26 12.02 23.27 7.14
N LYS A 27 12.34 21.97 7.06
CA LYS A 27 13.71 21.50 6.75
C LYS A 27 14.04 21.58 5.27
N TYR A 28 13.02 21.44 4.42
CA TYR A 28 13.14 21.41 2.97
C TYR A 28 12.06 22.28 2.30
N PRO A 29 12.05 23.63 2.52
CA PRO A 29 10.96 24.50 2.09
C PRO A 29 10.79 24.55 0.58
N ASP A 30 11.91 24.48 -0.18
CA ASP A 30 11.92 24.61 -1.64
C ASP A 30 11.88 23.25 -2.37
N VAL A 31 11.80 22.15 -1.62
CA VAL A 31 11.79 20.79 -2.17
C VAL A 31 10.36 20.31 -2.37
N LEU A 32 10.07 19.70 -3.53
CA LEU A 32 8.75 19.13 -3.81
C LEU A 32 8.56 17.80 -3.09
N ARG A 33 7.36 17.59 -2.55
CA ARG A 33 6.93 16.35 -1.89
C ARG A 33 6.02 15.57 -2.82
N ILE A 34 6.50 14.41 -3.25
CA ILE A 34 5.83 13.53 -4.22
C ILE A 34 5.43 12.24 -3.51
N CYS A 35 4.13 11.99 -3.37
CA CYS A 35 3.64 10.72 -2.85
C CYS A 35 3.57 9.66 -3.94
N ILE A 36 4.17 8.49 -3.66
CA ILE A 36 3.94 7.24 -4.38
C ILE A 36 2.93 6.45 -3.55
N MET A 37 1.67 6.52 -3.95
CA MET A 37 0.55 6.07 -3.13
C MET A 37 -0.11 4.81 -3.69
N SER A 38 -0.35 3.81 -2.83
CA SER A 38 -1.16 2.63 -3.19
C SER A 38 -2.50 3.04 -3.80
N GLY A 39 -2.87 2.41 -4.90
CA GLY A 39 -4.14 2.63 -5.60
C GLY A 39 -5.36 2.15 -4.79
N SER A 40 -6.30 1.49 -5.45
CA SER A 40 -7.56 1.04 -4.81
C SER A 40 -7.40 -0.12 -3.85
N PHE A 41 -6.27 -0.85 -3.89
CA PHE A 41 -5.90 -1.90 -2.95
C PHE A 41 -4.60 -1.57 -2.22
N VAL A 42 -4.50 -2.03 -0.98
CA VAL A 42 -3.36 -1.77 -0.07
C VAL A 42 -2.59 -3.04 0.23
N GLN A 43 -1.36 -2.89 0.75
CA GLN A 43 -0.42 -4.00 0.99
C GLN A 43 -0.98 -5.13 1.86
N ARG A 44 -1.93 -4.84 2.72
CA ARG A 44 -2.56 -5.84 3.58
C ARG A 44 -3.51 -6.80 2.84
N GLY A 45 -3.78 -6.58 1.54
CA GLY A 45 -4.63 -7.45 0.75
C GLY A 45 -6.12 -7.09 0.79
N GLU A 46 -6.43 -5.83 1.03
CA GLU A 46 -7.79 -5.32 1.14
C GLU A 46 -7.98 -4.09 0.24
N PRO A 47 -9.20 -3.80 -0.20
CA PRO A 47 -9.49 -2.50 -0.78
C PRO A 47 -9.26 -1.39 0.26
N ALA A 48 -8.72 -0.27 -0.16
CA ALA A 48 -8.57 0.90 0.70
C ALA A 48 -9.96 1.39 1.13
N LEU A 49 -10.08 1.92 2.36
CA LEU A 49 -11.36 2.34 2.92
C LEU A 49 -12.07 3.40 2.07
N PHE A 50 -11.30 4.37 1.53
CA PHE A 50 -11.79 5.42 0.63
C PHE A 50 -11.14 5.30 -0.74
N SER A 51 -11.77 5.91 -1.75
CA SER A 51 -11.25 5.90 -3.10
C SER A 51 -9.83 6.48 -3.17
N LYS A 52 -9.02 6.02 -4.13
CA LYS A 52 -7.68 6.58 -4.37
C LYS A 52 -7.74 8.08 -4.71
N PHE A 53 -8.81 8.55 -5.31
CA PHE A 53 -9.00 9.95 -5.65
C PHE A 53 -9.24 10.82 -4.41
N ASP A 54 -10.06 10.36 -3.45
CA ASP A 54 -10.26 11.04 -2.18
C ASP A 54 -8.96 11.08 -1.37
N ARG A 55 -8.24 9.95 -1.28
CA ARG A 55 -6.96 9.87 -0.57
C ARG A 55 -5.88 10.76 -1.20
N ALA A 56 -5.83 10.84 -2.53
CA ALA A 56 -4.91 11.73 -3.24
C ALA A 56 -5.22 13.21 -2.96
N ARG A 57 -6.50 13.59 -2.97
CA ARG A 57 -6.94 14.92 -2.58
C ARG A 57 -6.49 15.28 -1.16
N TRP A 58 -6.72 14.36 -0.21
CA TRP A 58 -6.33 14.57 1.19
C TRP A 58 -4.80 14.61 1.37
N ALA A 59 -4.05 13.88 0.57
CA ALA A 59 -2.59 13.99 0.57
C ALA A 59 -2.13 15.40 0.19
N ILE A 60 -2.72 16.02 -0.87
CA ILE A 60 -2.40 17.39 -1.26
C ILE A 60 -2.79 18.38 -0.14
N LEU A 61 -4.01 18.27 0.40
CA LEU A 61 -4.47 19.11 1.52
C LEU A 61 -3.60 18.92 2.77
N GLY A 62 -3.01 17.73 2.96
CA GLY A 62 -2.07 17.42 4.03
C GLY A 62 -0.65 17.93 3.81
N GLY A 63 -0.34 18.51 2.64
CA GLY A 63 0.93 19.18 2.38
C GLY A 63 1.86 18.47 1.39
N THR A 64 1.37 17.54 0.56
CA THR A 64 2.12 17.03 -0.60
C THR A 64 1.91 17.91 -1.82
N ASP A 65 2.79 17.83 -2.80
CA ASP A 65 2.70 18.63 -4.03
C ASP A 65 2.18 17.81 -5.21
N ILE A 66 2.46 16.50 -5.21
CA ILE A 66 2.07 15.55 -6.28
C ILE A 66 1.71 14.21 -5.65
N VAL A 67 0.72 13.53 -6.21
CA VAL A 67 0.38 12.14 -5.89
C VAL A 67 0.37 11.28 -7.15
N ILE A 68 1.25 10.28 -7.16
CA ILE A 68 1.39 9.27 -8.20
C ILE A 68 0.87 7.93 -7.66
N GLU A 69 0.09 7.20 -8.44
CA GLU A 69 -0.39 5.86 -8.10
C GLU A 69 0.72 4.82 -8.23
N LEU A 70 0.96 4.04 -7.18
CA LEU A 70 1.73 2.80 -7.26
C LEU A 70 0.85 1.71 -7.86
N PRO A 71 1.21 1.09 -9.01
CA PRO A 71 0.38 0.06 -9.63
C PRO A 71 0.04 -1.09 -8.68
N THR A 72 -1.17 -1.62 -8.77
CA THR A 72 -1.74 -2.61 -7.85
C THR A 72 -0.90 -3.88 -7.73
N LEU A 73 -0.21 -4.30 -8.79
CA LEU A 73 0.72 -5.44 -8.74
C LEU A 73 1.79 -5.29 -7.66
N TYR A 74 2.26 -4.06 -7.43
CA TYR A 74 3.24 -3.77 -6.39
C TYR A 74 2.59 -3.41 -5.06
N SER A 75 1.49 -2.64 -5.08
CA SER A 75 0.81 -2.21 -3.85
C SER A 75 0.25 -3.38 -3.04
N LEU A 76 -0.13 -4.49 -3.68
CA LEU A 76 -0.54 -5.76 -3.05
C LEU A 76 0.62 -6.69 -2.71
N GLY A 77 1.85 -6.32 -3.01
CA GLY A 77 3.02 -7.18 -2.84
C GLY A 77 3.39 -7.48 -1.39
N SER A 78 4.28 -8.45 -1.22
CA SER A 78 5.08 -8.55 0.01
C SER A 78 5.85 -7.25 0.23
N ALA A 79 6.40 -7.02 1.43
CA ALA A 79 7.21 -5.82 1.70
C ALA A 79 8.32 -5.62 0.66
N GLN A 80 8.96 -6.71 0.23
CA GLN A 80 9.99 -6.69 -0.81
C GLN A 80 9.45 -6.24 -2.18
N LEU A 81 8.32 -6.80 -2.63
CA LEU A 81 7.74 -6.45 -3.93
C LEU A 81 7.20 -5.01 -3.92
N PHE A 82 6.55 -4.63 -2.82
CA PHE A 82 6.05 -3.27 -2.60
C PHE A 82 7.20 -2.24 -2.66
N ALA A 83 8.27 -2.49 -1.92
CA ALA A 83 9.45 -1.62 -1.91
C ALA A 83 10.13 -1.58 -3.29
N SER A 84 10.31 -2.74 -3.95
CA SER A 84 10.94 -2.81 -5.28
C SER A 84 10.19 -1.99 -6.32
N GLY A 85 8.87 -2.13 -6.40
CA GLY A 85 8.06 -1.37 -7.35
C GLY A 85 8.07 0.13 -7.07
N ALA A 86 7.93 0.51 -5.80
CA ALA A 86 7.94 1.91 -5.39
C ALA A 86 9.29 2.59 -5.68
N ILE A 87 10.41 1.92 -5.37
CA ILE A 87 11.76 2.47 -5.63
C ILE A 87 12.08 2.55 -7.13
N GLN A 88 11.67 1.57 -7.93
CA GLN A 88 11.83 1.64 -9.38
C GLN A 88 11.01 2.80 -9.97
N LEU A 89 9.80 3.03 -9.46
CA LEU A 89 8.99 4.17 -9.88
C LEU A 89 9.63 5.52 -9.46
N ILE A 90 10.18 5.60 -8.24
CA ILE A 90 10.96 6.76 -7.74
C ILE A 90 12.15 7.04 -8.66
N LYS A 91 12.90 5.99 -9.06
CA LYS A 91 14.02 6.12 -10.01
C LYS A 91 13.55 6.66 -11.35
N SER A 92 12.51 6.06 -11.94
CA SER A 92 12.02 6.44 -13.28
C SER A 92 11.42 7.85 -13.32
N LEU A 93 11.04 8.40 -12.15
CA LEU A 93 10.60 9.76 -11.97
C LEU A 93 11.73 10.72 -11.54
N SER A 94 12.97 10.23 -11.45
CA SER A 94 14.16 10.99 -11.04
C SER A 94 13.96 11.74 -9.71
N ILE A 95 13.32 11.08 -8.73
CA ILE A 95 13.12 11.62 -7.38
C ILE A 95 14.42 11.51 -6.60
N ASP A 96 14.89 12.62 -6.00
CA ASP A 96 16.24 12.74 -5.41
C ASP A 96 16.34 12.08 -4.03
N MET A 97 15.31 12.17 -3.20
CA MET A 97 15.32 11.77 -1.80
C MET A 97 14.10 10.92 -1.47
N LEU A 98 14.22 9.99 -0.51
CA LEU A 98 13.12 9.20 0.04
C LEU A 98 12.93 9.49 1.51
N SER A 99 11.74 9.92 1.92
CA SER A 99 11.36 10.04 3.31
C SER A 99 10.43 8.90 3.74
N PHE A 100 10.72 8.30 4.88
CA PHE A 100 9.89 7.25 5.48
C PHE A 100 9.93 7.33 7.01
N GLY A 101 8.85 6.85 7.65
CA GLY A 101 8.78 6.74 9.11
C GLY A 101 9.58 5.54 9.61
N SER A 102 10.41 5.75 10.64
CA SER A 102 11.22 4.71 11.25
C SER A 102 11.30 4.88 12.77
N GLU A 103 11.49 3.78 13.49
CA GLU A 103 11.74 3.78 14.93
C GLU A 103 13.17 4.20 15.29
N THR A 104 14.10 4.12 14.33
CA THR A 104 15.46 4.68 14.45
C THR A 104 15.73 5.63 13.29
N THR A 105 16.43 6.72 13.57
CA THR A 105 16.91 7.67 12.56
C THR A 105 18.40 7.51 12.25
N ASP A 106 19.07 6.54 12.87
CA ASP A 106 20.46 6.20 12.56
C ASP A 106 20.55 5.56 11.17
N LEU A 107 20.85 6.39 10.19
CA LEU A 107 20.93 5.99 8.78
C LEU A 107 22.06 4.97 8.52
N ASN A 108 23.20 5.09 9.24
CA ASN A 108 24.31 4.15 9.07
C ASN A 108 23.90 2.75 9.54
N GLN A 109 23.18 2.66 10.65
CA GLN A 109 22.62 1.42 11.15
C GLN A 109 21.64 0.82 10.15
N LEU A 110 20.69 1.62 9.65
CA LEU A 110 19.69 1.16 8.67
C LEU A 110 20.33 0.64 7.37
N ILE A 111 21.30 1.36 6.81
CA ILE A 111 22.03 0.94 5.60
C ILE A 111 22.84 -0.33 5.86
N HIS A 112 23.51 -0.42 6.99
CA HIS A 112 24.26 -1.62 7.36
C HIS A 112 23.35 -2.85 7.44
N MET A 113 22.19 -2.70 8.09
CA MET A 113 21.20 -3.76 8.22
C MET A 113 20.63 -4.16 6.85
N ALA A 114 20.27 -3.19 6.00
CA ALA A 114 19.77 -3.45 4.65
C ALA A 114 20.78 -4.22 3.80
N LYS A 115 22.07 -3.90 3.89
CA LYS A 115 23.14 -4.67 3.23
C LYS A 115 23.26 -6.10 3.74
N ARG A 116 23.13 -6.30 5.06
CA ARG A 116 23.16 -7.64 5.67
C ARG A 116 22.00 -8.52 5.20
N MET A 117 20.87 -7.93 4.82
CA MET A 117 19.70 -8.70 4.31
C MET A 117 20.06 -9.60 3.12
N ASP A 118 20.98 -9.20 2.27
CA ASP A 118 21.39 -9.94 1.07
C ASP A 118 22.67 -10.77 1.28
N CYS A 119 23.29 -10.74 2.48
CA CYS A 119 24.44 -11.56 2.78
C CYS A 119 24.05 -13.05 2.84
N GLU A 120 24.89 -13.91 2.27
CA GLU A 120 24.66 -15.35 2.19
C GLU A 120 24.41 -15.98 3.58
N SER A 121 25.15 -15.59 4.59
CA SER A 121 24.94 -16.05 5.98
C SER A 121 23.53 -15.75 6.48
N THR A 122 23.08 -14.50 6.32
CA THR A 122 21.73 -14.08 6.73
C THR A 122 20.63 -14.81 5.95
N GLN A 123 20.83 -15.02 4.64
CA GLN A 123 19.89 -15.76 3.81
C GLN A 123 19.82 -17.25 4.19
N ASN A 124 20.93 -17.86 4.57
CA ASN A 124 20.95 -19.25 5.04
C ASN A 124 20.25 -19.40 6.40
N GLU A 125 20.51 -18.49 7.34
CA GLU A 125 19.79 -18.47 8.62
C GLU A 125 18.29 -18.23 8.42
N LEU A 126 17.91 -17.30 7.55
CA LEU A 126 16.51 -17.04 7.20
C LEU A 126 15.82 -18.32 6.68
N ARG A 127 16.47 -19.04 5.75
CA ARG A 127 15.93 -20.32 5.24
C ARG A 127 15.74 -21.35 6.35
N ASN A 128 16.71 -21.48 7.26
CA ASN A 128 16.62 -22.40 8.39
C ASN A 128 15.41 -22.05 9.28
N TYR A 129 15.23 -20.80 9.68
CA TYR A 129 14.08 -20.37 10.47
C TYR A 129 12.73 -20.51 9.74
N LEU A 130 12.70 -20.31 8.43
CA LEU A 130 11.50 -20.58 7.63
C LEU A 130 11.15 -22.05 7.58
N ASN A 131 12.16 -22.95 7.47
CA ASN A 131 11.98 -24.39 7.51
C ASN A 131 11.49 -24.87 8.89
N GLU A 132 11.84 -24.16 9.97
CA GLU A 132 11.29 -24.36 11.32
C GLU A 132 9.84 -23.89 11.46
N GLY A 133 9.23 -23.36 10.40
CA GLY A 133 7.83 -22.92 10.37
C GLY A 133 7.60 -21.52 10.91
N MET A 134 8.63 -20.69 11.04
CA MET A 134 8.46 -19.28 11.43
C MET A 134 7.86 -18.45 10.30
N SER A 135 7.16 -17.38 10.67
CA SER A 135 6.74 -16.35 9.69
C SER A 135 7.97 -15.62 9.15
N TYR A 136 7.90 -15.15 7.89
CA TYR A 136 9.01 -14.41 7.27
C TYR A 136 9.54 -13.27 8.15
N GLY A 137 8.67 -12.41 8.68
CA GLY A 137 9.09 -11.29 9.53
C GLY A 137 9.79 -11.72 10.82
N THR A 138 9.38 -12.85 11.43
CA THR A 138 10.02 -13.40 12.65
C THR A 138 11.36 -14.04 12.31
N ALA A 139 11.40 -14.87 11.26
CA ALA A 139 12.60 -15.53 10.78
C ALA A 139 13.69 -14.52 10.38
N PHE A 140 13.24 -13.46 9.70
CA PHE A 140 14.11 -12.40 9.23
C PHE A 140 14.74 -11.58 10.37
N ARG A 141 13.94 -11.21 11.38
CA ARG A 141 14.47 -10.52 12.58
C ARG A 141 15.52 -11.35 13.31
N LYS A 142 15.29 -12.65 13.45
CA LYS A 142 16.27 -13.56 14.07
C LYS A 142 17.55 -13.63 13.25
N ALA A 143 17.46 -13.78 11.93
CA ALA A 143 18.61 -13.86 11.04
C ALA A 143 19.44 -12.55 11.05
N LEU A 144 18.81 -11.39 11.26
CA LEU A 144 19.50 -10.12 11.39
C LEU A 144 20.08 -9.88 12.82
N GLY A 145 19.66 -10.66 13.81
CA GLY A 145 20.11 -10.52 15.19
C GLY A 145 19.68 -9.19 15.83
N SER A 146 18.55 -8.61 15.43
CA SER A 146 18.11 -7.30 15.89
C SER A 146 16.67 -7.31 16.39
N GLU A 147 16.49 -7.08 17.69
CA GLU A 147 15.17 -6.89 18.31
C GLU A 147 14.56 -5.51 18.01
N SER A 148 15.38 -4.51 17.68
CA SER A 148 14.91 -3.15 17.35
C SER A 148 14.06 -3.08 16.07
N LEU A 149 14.05 -4.14 15.25
CA LEU A 149 13.21 -4.29 14.05
C LEU A 149 11.87 -4.97 14.33
N SER A 150 11.34 -4.83 15.54
CA SER A 150 10.13 -5.56 15.96
C SER A 150 8.84 -5.09 15.25
N THR A 151 8.86 -3.93 14.62
CA THR A 151 7.66 -3.34 14.00
C THR A 151 7.59 -3.59 12.49
N PRO A 152 6.39 -3.69 11.92
CA PRO A 152 6.19 -3.80 10.47
C PRO A 152 6.79 -2.64 9.67
N ASN A 153 6.81 -1.43 10.24
CA ASN A 153 7.35 -0.25 9.55
C ASN A 153 8.86 -0.24 9.49
N ALA A 154 9.56 -0.69 10.55
CA ALA A 154 11.01 -0.82 10.53
C ALA A 154 11.45 -1.78 9.41
N LEU A 155 10.77 -2.92 9.29
CA LEU A 155 11.03 -3.88 8.22
C LEU A 155 10.78 -3.25 6.83
N LEU A 156 9.71 -2.49 6.68
CA LEU A 156 9.38 -1.83 5.41
C LEU A 156 10.42 -0.76 5.05
N GLY A 157 10.88 0.02 6.01
CA GLY A 157 11.98 0.99 5.83
C GLY A 157 13.28 0.33 5.37
N LEU A 158 13.62 -0.83 5.93
CA LEU A 158 14.80 -1.61 5.47
C LEU A 158 14.62 -2.14 4.06
N GLU A 159 13.43 -2.63 3.69
CA GLU A 159 13.16 -3.08 2.32
C GLU A 159 13.22 -1.92 1.31
N TYR A 160 12.86 -0.68 1.70
CA TYR A 160 13.07 0.50 0.84
C TYR A 160 14.56 0.74 0.59
N ILE A 161 15.38 0.73 1.64
CA ILE A 161 16.83 0.92 1.50
C ILE A 161 17.45 -0.22 0.68
N ARG A 162 17.07 -1.47 0.97
CA ARG A 162 17.52 -2.65 0.20
C ARG A 162 17.19 -2.54 -1.28
N ALA A 163 15.95 -2.18 -1.61
CA ALA A 163 15.52 -1.98 -2.99
C ALA A 163 16.29 -0.81 -3.64
N ALA A 164 16.52 0.28 -2.90
CA ALA A 164 17.26 1.42 -3.41
C ALA A 164 18.74 1.09 -3.67
N LEU A 165 19.40 0.36 -2.78
CA LEU A 165 20.76 -0.11 -3.00
C LEU A 165 20.90 -0.93 -4.31
N LYS A 166 19.84 -1.67 -4.67
CA LYS A 166 19.80 -2.48 -5.90
C LYS A 166 19.45 -1.66 -7.15
N TYR A 167 18.42 -0.83 -7.08
CA TYR A 167 17.83 -0.21 -8.27
C TYR A 167 18.17 1.27 -8.44
N TYR A 168 18.42 1.99 -7.35
CA TYR A 168 18.72 3.43 -7.35
C TYR A 168 19.73 3.80 -6.25
N PRO A 169 21.01 3.40 -6.37
CA PRO A 169 22.04 3.53 -5.31
C PRO A 169 22.31 4.97 -4.85
N ASN A 170 22.01 5.96 -5.70
CA ASN A 170 22.26 7.38 -5.39
C ASN A 170 21.08 8.06 -4.68
N LEU A 171 20.01 7.31 -4.33
CA LEU A 171 18.85 7.85 -3.60
C LEU A 171 19.27 8.27 -2.18
N GLU A 172 18.98 9.52 -1.82
CA GLU A 172 19.20 10.02 -0.46
C GLU A 172 18.04 9.58 0.46
N TYR A 173 18.31 9.35 1.76
CA TYR A 173 17.28 8.88 2.71
C TYR A 173 17.03 9.90 3.81
N ILE A 174 15.76 10.10 4.17
CA ILE A 174 15.31 10.98 5.24
C ILE A 174 14.39 10.20 6.18
N PRO A 175 14.94 9.41 7.13
CA PRO A 175 14.14 8.74 8.14
C PRO A 175 13.52 9.77 9.08
N ILE A 176 12.24 9.65 9.36
CA ILE A 176 11.48 10.48 10.31
C ILE A 176 11.15 9.61 11.53
N GLN A 177 11.54 10.09 12.72
CA GLN A 177 11.25 9.40 13.99
C GLN A 177 9.75 9.25 14.18
N ARG A 178 9.30 8.03 14.45
CA ARG A 178 7.91 7.75 14.82
C ARG A 178 7.74 7.87 16.33
N THR A 179 6.70 8.55 16.74
CA THR A 179 6.42 8.82 18.17
C THR A 179 5.34 7.92 18.77
N SER A 180 4.75 6.99 17.99
CA SER A 180 3.64 6.14 18.46
C SER A 180 3.99 4.67 18.52
N ASP A 181 3.68 4.02 19.67
CA ASP A 181 3.66 2.56 19.84
C ASP A 181 2.49 1.94 19.05
N HIS A 182 2.79 1.03 18.12
CA HIS A 182 1.80 0.39 17.23
C HIS A 182 0.88 -0.64 17.91
N HIS A 183 1.08 -0.93 19.20
CA HIS A 183 0.36 -2.00 19.91
C HIS A 183 -0.77 -1.52 20.81
N ASN A 184 -1.02 -0.20 20.92
CA ASN A 184 -2.08 0.31 21.77
C ASN A 184 -3.38 0.48 20.98
N HIS A 185 -4.35 -0.39 21.28
CA HIS A 185 -5.75 -0.28 20.83
C HIS A 185 -6.55 0.81 21.57
N ASN A 186 -5.92 1.56 22.48
CA ASN A 186 -6.58 2.58 23.27
C ASN A 186 -6.67 3.90 22.51
N PHE A 187 -7.89 4.40 22.34
CA PHE A 187 -8.24 5.68 21.69
C PHE A 187 -7.75 6.93 22.42
N ASN A 188 -7.10 6.78 23.59
CA ASN A 188 -6.63 7.89 24.43
C ASN A 188 -5.24 8.43 24.04
N GLN A 189 -4.67 8.02 22.90
CA GLN A 189 -3.39 8.55 22.42
C GLN A 189 -3.60 9.55 21.29
N GLU A 190 -2.80 10.60 21.27
CA GLU A 190 -2.87 11.72 20.32
C GLU A 190 -2.74 11.31 18.83
N LEU A 191 -2.30 10.08 18.52
CA LEU A 191 -2.08 9.58 17.14
C LEU A 191 -2.56 8.12 16.98
N PRO A 192 -3.86 7.87 16.75
CA PRO A 192 -4.37 6.51 16.52
C PRO A 192 -3.82 5.92 15.21
N SER A 193 -3.72 4.60 15.17
CA SER A 193 -3.29 3.88 13.96
C SER A 193 -4.38 3.92 12.87
N GLY A 194 -3.98 3.85 11.60
CA GLY A 194 -4.95 3.74 10.49
C GLY A 194 -5.89 2.54 10.63
N THR A 195 -5.48 1.45 11.30
CA THR A 195 -6.34 0.29 11.60
C THR A 195 -7.44 0.65 12.58
N ALA A 196 -7.11 1.36 13.67
CA ALA A 196 -8.11 1.82 14.65
C ALA A 196 -9.12 2.77 14.00
N LEU A 197 -8.67 3.68 13.13
CA LEU A 197 -9.56 4.59 12.39
C LEU A 197 -10.49 3.84 11.43
N ARG A 198 -10.00 2.83 10.70
CA ARG A 198 -10.86 2.01 9.83
C ARG A 198 -11.92 1.28 10.64
N GLN A 199 -11.55 0.67 11.76
CA GLN A 199 -12.49 0.02 12.66
C GLN A 199 -13.52 1.00 13.19
N LEU A 200 -13.11 2.18 13.66
CA LEU A 200 -14.02 3.23 14.14
C LEU A 200 -15.06 3.59 13.07
N ILE A 201 -14.62 3.89 11.83
CA ILE A 201 -15.50 4.32 10.74
C ILE A 201 -16.50 3.22 10.34
N THR A 202 -16.11 1.96 10.44
CA THR A 202 -16.96 0.84 10.00
C THR A 202 -17.87 0.26 11.08
N THR A 203 -17.60 0.51 12.38
CA THR A 203 -18.32 -0.16 13.49
C THR A 203 -18.87 0.76 14.56
N ALA A 204 -18.35 2.00 14.72
CA ALA A 204 -18.76 2.88 15.82
C ALA A 204 -20.08 3.61 15.53
N ASN A 205 -20.72 4.08 16.61
CA ASN A 205 -21.83 4.98 16.45
C ASN A 205 -21.37 6.37 15.97
N PRO A 206 -22.25 7.16 15.30
CA PRO A 206 -21.84 8.44 14.69
C PRO A 206 -21.29 9.48 15.67
N LEU A 207 -21.71 9.50 16.94
CA LEU A 207 -21.26 10.50 17.92
C LEU A 207 -19.83 10.23 18.39
N ASP A 208 -19.52 8.97 18.74
CA ASP A 208 -18.17 8.57 19.17
C ASP A 208 -17.16 8.71 18.03
N MET A 209 -17.60 8.41 16.81
CA MET A 209 -16.79 8.59 15.60
C MET A 209 -16.44 10.05 15.38
N CYS A 210 -17.37 10.98 15.49
CA CYS A 210 -17.17 12.39 15.21
C CYS A 210 -16.08 13.00 16.11
N SER A 211 -16.16 12.79 17.43
CA SER A 211 -15.20 13.32 18.41
C SER A 211 -13.77 12.80 18.18
N THR A 212 -13.63 11.51 17.88
CA THR A 212 -12.34 10.90 17.61
C THR A 212 -11.74 11.40 16.29
N LEU A 213 -12.54 11.53 15.23
CA LEU A 213 -12.05 12.03 13.96
C LEU A 213 -11.60 13.50 14.05
N GLN A 214 -12.28 14.35 14.83
CA GLN A 214 -11.88 15.73 15.06
C GLN A 214 -10.48 15.86 15.68
N SER A 215 -10.10 14.94 16.57
CA SER A 215 -8.77 14.97 17.20
C SER A 215 -7.67 14.30 16.35
N THR A 216 -8.03 13.49 15.35
CA THR A 216 -7.08 12.60 14.66
C THR A 216 -6.89 12.90 13.18
N ILE A 217 -7.82 13.62 12.58
CA ILE A 217 -7.76 14.01 11.17
C ILE A 217 -7.44 15.52 11.07
N PRO A 218 -6.50 15.93 10.19
CA PRO A 218 -6.22 17.34 9.99
C PRO A 218 -7.47 18.13 9.56
N THR A 219 -7.65 19.32 10.12
CA THR A 219 -8.83 20.18 9.86
C THR A 219 -9.14 20.37 8.37
N PRO A 220 -8.17 20.61 7.45
CA PRO A 220 -8.49 20.81 6.03
C PRO A 220 -9.08 19.54 5.35
N ILE A 221 -8.96 18.37 5.96
CA ILE A 221 -9.41 17.08 5.42
C ILE A 221 -10.71 16.63 6.09
N LEU A 222 -10.94 17.02 7.33
CA LEU A 222 -12.00 16.49 8.19
C LEU A 222 -13.38 16.60 7.55
N ASP A 223 -13.76 17.78 7.07
CA ASP A 223 -15.11 18.04 6.53
C ASP A 223 -15.37 17.19 5.27
N ASP A 224 -14.38 17.07 4.36
CA ASP A 224 -14.51 16.25 3.17
C ASP A 224 -14.59 14.75 3.54
N MET A 225 -13.79 14.29 4.51
CA MET A 225 -13.84 12.92 5.01
C MET A 225 -15.19 12.61 5.66
N MET A 226 -15.71 13.50 6.51
CA MET A 226 -17.02 13.36 7.11
C MET A 226 -18.14 13.31 6.07
N HIS A 227 -18.04 14.12 5.02
CA HIS A 227 -18.99 14.04 3.89
C HIS A 227 -18.94 12.68 3.19
N ARG A 228 -17.72 12.08 2.98
CA ARG A 228 -17.60 10.74 2.41
C ARG A 228 -18.24 9.68 3.31
N ILE A 229 -18.03 9.79 4.62
CA ILE A 229 -18.61 8.85 5.60
C ILE A 229 -20.13 8.97 5.60
N THR A 230 -20.69 10.15 5.77
CA THR A 230 -22.14 10.37 5.85
C THR A 230 -22.87 10.00 4.55
N SER A 231 -22.20 10.18 3.39
CA SER A 231 -22.74 9.75 2.09
C SER A 231 -22.54 8.26 1.81
N GLY A 232 -21.92 7.49 2.71
CA GLY A 232 -21.63 6.07 2.53
C GLY A 232 -20.61 5.76 1.42
N HIS A 233 -19.73 6.70 1.10
CA HIS A 233 -18.69 6.55 0.09
C HIS A 233 -17.39 6.00 0.72
N TYR A 234 -17.50 4.89 1.40
CA TYR A 234 -16.42 4.12 2.01
C TYR A 234 -16.70 2.63 1.91
N VAL A 235 -15.66 1.79 2.02
CA VAL A 235 -15.73 0.34 1.83
C VAL A 235 -16.42 -0.35 3.00
N ASP A 236 -17.40 -1.18 2.69
CA ASP A 236 -17.93 -2.24 3.55
C ASP A 236 -17.13 -3.53 3.28
N TYR A 237 -16.24 -3.88 4.20
CA TYR A 237 -15.36 -5.03 4.06
C TYR A 237 -16.09 -6.37 3.99
N ASN A 238 -17.29 -6.50 4.57
CA ASN A 238 -18.09 -7.71 4.47
C ASN A 238 -18.47 -8.02 3.01
N ARG A 239 -18.70 -6.99 2.19
CA ARG A 239 -18.96 -7.16 0.76
C ARG A 239 -17.76 -7.71 0.04
N TYR A 240 -16.60 -7.17 0.31
CA TYR A 240 -15.35 -7.65 -0.26
C TYR A 240 -15.08 -9.10 0.13
N TYR A 241 -15.19 -9.44 1.39
CA TYR A 241 -14.95 -10.80 1.88
C TYR A 241 -15.95 -11.81 1.33
N ASN A 242 -17.20 -11.43 1.14
CA ASN A 242 -18.20 -12.27 0.47
C ASN A 242 -17.82 -12.55 -1.01
N MET A 243 -17.24 -11.57 -1.72
CA MET A 243 -16.73 -11.79 -3.08
C MET A 243 -15.55 -12.77 -3.08
N VAL A 244 -14.57 -12.57 -2.21
CA VAL A 244 -13.43 -13.51 -2.05
C VAL A 244 -13.93 -14.91 -1.75
N HIS A 245 -14.88 -15.04 -0.85
CA HIS A 245 -15.44 -16.31 -0.40
C HIS A 245 -16.19 -17.02 -1.54
N MET A 246 -17.02 -16.29 -2.29
CA MET A 246 -17.72 -16.79 -3.47
C MET A 246 -16.74 -17.29 -4.54
N LEU A 247 -15.71 -16.51 -4.86
CA LEU A 247 -14.68 -16.88 -5.82
C LEU A 247 -13.91 -18.12 -5.35
N SER A 248 -13.56 -18.21 -4.07
CA SER A 248 -12.87 -19.36 -3.48
C SER A 248 -13.67 -20.66 -3.66
N ARG A 249 -15.00 -20.63 -3.50
CA ARG A 249 -15.88 -21.80 -3.68
C ARG A 249 -16.01 -22.25 -5.14
N ARG A 250 -15.76 -21.37 -6.10
CA ARG A 250 -15.84 -21.66 -7.54
C ARG A 250 -14.58 -22.33 -8.09
N MET A 251 -13.45 -22.17 -7.42
CA MET A 251 -12.15 -22.64 -7.89
C MET A 251 -11.92 -24.11 -7.54
N ASN A 252 -11.06 -24.74 -8.30
CA ASN A 252 -10.42 -26.02 -7.96
C ASN A 252 -8.93 -25.80 -7.62
N ALA A 253 -8.25 -26.88 -7.17
CA ALA A 253 -6.86 -26.77 -6.73
C ALA A 253 -5.91 -26.30 -7.85
N ASN A 254 -6.04 -26.86 -9.05
CA ASN A 254 -5.19 -26.51 -10.21
C ASN A 254 -5.39 -25.04 -10.65
N GLU A 255 -6.59 -24.52 -10.53
CA GLU A 255 -6.86 -23.11 -10.81
C GLU A 255 -6.21 -22.20 -9.76
N LEU A 256 -6.30 -22.58 -8.47
CA LEU A 256 -5.70 -21.81 -7.37
C LEU A 256 -4.17 -21.78 -7.48
N GLU A 257 -3.52 -22.87 -7.87
CA GLU A 257 -2.06 -22.95 -8.05
C GLU A 257 -1.50 -21.89 -9.03
N ARG A 258 -2.30 -21.32 -9.89
CA ARG A 258 -1.87 -20.28 -10.81
C ARG A 258 -1.67 -18.92 -10.12
N PHE A 259 -2.32 -18.71 -8.97
CA PHE A 259 -2.26 -17.44 -8.24
C PHE A 259 -1.06 -17.38 -7.29
N VAL A 260 -0.66 -16.16 -6.97
CA VAL A 260 0.47 -15.90 -6.08
C VAL A 260 0.23 -16.51 -4.70
N ASP A 261 1.27 -17.05 -4.09
CA ASP A 261 1.27 -17.68 -2.76
C ASP A 261 0.50 -19.01 -2.62
N PHE A 262 -0.20 -19.49 -3.64
CA PHE A 262 -0.82 -20.82 -3.64
C PHE A 262 0.22 -21.90 -4.00
N THR A 263 0.95 -22.38 -3.00
CA THR A 263 2.02 -23.38 -3.12
C THR A 263 2.00 -24.34 -1.94
N GLU A 264 2.62 -25.51 -2.10
CA GLU A 264 2.90 -26.44 -0.99
C GLU A 264 1.65 -27.00 -0.30
N GLY A 265 0.56 -27.18 -1.04
CA GLY A 265 -0.68 -27.78 -0.54
C GLY A 265 -1.65 -26.81 0.13
N ILE A 266 -1.35 -25.51 0.17
CA ILE A 266 -2.27 -24.49 0.74
C ILE A 266 -3.59 -24.41 -0.05
N GLU A 267 -3.57 -24.73 -1.35
CA GLU A 267 -4.77 -24.75 -2.20
C GLU A 267 -5.83 -25.73 -1.67
N HIS A 268 -5.42 -26.88 -1.16
CA HIS A 268 -6.35 -27.86 -0.55
C HIS A 268 -6.92 -27.36 0.77
N LEU A 269 -6.08 -26.73 1.61
CA LEU A 269 -6.52 -26.12 2.87
C LEU A 269 -7.48 -24.96 2.60
N TRP A 270 -7.21 -24.16 1.56
CA TRP A 270 -8.04 -23.03 1.14
C TRP A 270 -9.42 -23.50 0.69
N LEU A 271 -9.50 -24.54 -0.16
CA LEU A 271 -10.76 -25.11 -0.63
C LEU A 271 -11.60 -25.69 0.51
N LYS A 272 -10.96 -26.35 1.48
CA LYS A 272 -11.62 -26.85 2.67
C LYS A 272 -12.16 -25.70 3.53
N ALA A 273 -11.35 -24.66 3.74
CA ALA A 273 -11.72 -23.50 4.53
C ALA A 273 -12.82 -22.66 3.85
N ALA A 274 -12.85 -22.60 2.53
CA ALA A 274 -13.91 -21.90 1.77
C ALA A 274 -15.31 -22.49 2.01
N GLN A 275 -15.44 -23.68 2.62
CA GLN A 275 -16.74 -24.26 3.01
C GLN A 275 -17.27 -23.69 4.33
N GLN A 276 -16.47 -22.94 5.08
CA GLN A 276 -16.91 -22.27 6.32
C GLN A 276 -18.01 -21.23 6.05
N PRO A 277 -18.83 -20.86 7.06
CA PRO A 277 -19.96 -19.95 6.84
C PRO A 277 -19.54 -18.51 6.56
N SER A 278 -18.32 -18.10 6.96
CA SER A 278 -17.82 -16.75 6.73
C SER A 278 -16.34 -16.73 6.35
N TRP A 279 -15.87 -15.63 5.78
CA TRP A 279 -14.46 -15.43 5.46
C TRP A 279 -13.57 -15.45 6.70
N GLU A 280 -14.02 -14.86 7.81
CA GLU A 280 -13.30 -14.84 9.08
C GLU A 280 -13.05 -16.28 9.57
N SER A 281 -14.10 -17.11 9.60
CA SER A 281 -14.00 -18.51 9.99
C SER A 281 -13.09 -19.32 9.03
N ALA A 282 -13.13 -18.99 7.74
CA ALA A 282 -12.26 -19.62 6.73
C ALA A 282 -10.78 -19.28 7.00
N ILE A 283 -10.47 -18.02 7.23
CA ILE A 283 -9.10 -17.57 7.53
C ILE A 283 -8.57 -18.17 8.84
N GLU A 284 -9.38 -18.21 9.90
CA GLU A 284 -8.98 -18.80 11.18
C GLU A 284 -8.60 -20.27 11.05
N GLN A 285 -9.27 -21.02 10.16
CA GLN A 285 -8.95 -22.43 9.92
C GLN A 285 -7.59 -22.64 9.24
N ILE A 286 -7.13 -21.68 8.40
CA ILE A 286 -5.86 -21.76 7.66
C ILE A 286 -4.72 -21.08 8.41
N LYS A 287 -5.03 -20.03 9.20
CA LYS A 287 -4.06 -19.19 9.87
C LYS A 287 -3.08 -19.99 10.72
N SER A 288 -1.81 -19.76 10.51
CA SER A 288 -0.71 -20.39 11.24
C SER A 288 0.48 -19.42 11.33
N LYS A 289 1.56 -19.83 12.00
CA LYS A 289 2.80 -19.05 12.01
C LYS A 289 3.35 -18.83 10.58
N ARG A 290 3.19 -19.82 9.70
CA ARG A 290 3.61 -19.76 8.29
C ARG A 290 2.67 -18.93 7.41
N TYR A 291 1.36 -19.05 7.65
CA TYR A 291 0.32 -18.34 6.91
C TYR A 291 -0.30 -17.25 7.77
N THR A 292 0.34 -16.09 7.77
CA THR A 292 -0.14 -14.93 8.53
C THR A 292 -1.43 -14.37 7.94
N TYR A 293 -2.22 -13.69 8.75
CA TYR A 293 -3.48 -13.07 8.32
C TYR A 293 -3.30 -12.20 7.07
N ALA A 294 -2.31 -11.29 7.07
CA ALA A 294 -2.05 -10.43 5.92
C ALA A 294 -1.63 -11.18 4.65
N ARG A 295 -0.94 -12.33 4.78
CA ARG A 295 -0.62 -13.18 3.63
C ARG A 295 -1.87 -13.80 3.04
N LEU A 296 -2.75 -14.35 3.87
CA LEU A 296 -4.02 -14.94 3.44
C LEU A 296 -4.96 -13.91 2.82
N GLN A 297 -5.00 -12.70 3.36
CA GLN A 297 -5.76 -11.60 2.75
C GLN A 297 -5.23 -11.23 1.36
N ARG A 298 -3.89 -11.15 1.17
CA ARG A 298 -3.31 -10.93 -0.17
C ARG A 298 -3.64 -12.04 -1.14
N MET A 299 -3.63 -13.31 -0.70
CA MET A 299 -4.06 -14.45 -1.53
C MET A 299 -5.51 -14.28 -2.01
N GLY A 300 -6.41 -13.84 -1.13
CA GLY A 300 -7.78 -13.48 -1.51
C GLY A 300 -7.84 -12.33 -2.52
N ALA A 301 -6.98 -11.32 -2.37
CA ALA A 301 -6.90 -10.21 -3.31
C ALA A 301 -6.33 -10.63 -4.68
N TYR A 302 -5.30 -11.47 -4.70
CA TYR A 302 -4.76 -12.02 -5.94
C TYR A 302 -5.81 -12.82 -6.71
N LEU A 303 -6.59 -13.65 -6.00
CA LEU A 303 -7.70 -14.39 -6.59
C LEU A 303 -8.77 -13.43 -7.15
N THR A 304 -9.15 -12.40 -6.39
CA THR A 304 -10.20 -11.45 -6.79
C THR A 304 -9.81 -10.63 -8.01
N LEU A 305 -8.53 -10.24 -8.11
CA LEU A 305 -8.01 -9.39 -9.19
C LEU A 305 -7.37 -10.17 -10.34
N GLY A 306 -7.34 -11.50 -10.27
CA GLY A 306 -6.75 -12.33 -11.32
C GLY A 306 -5.22 -12.22 -11.40
N ILE A 307 -4.53 -11.92 -10.29
CA ILE A 307 -3.06 -11.71 -10.28
C ILE A 307 -2.36 -13.06 -10.16
N THR A 308 -1.75 -13.50 -11.27
CA THR A 308 -1.06 -14.79 -11.36
C THR A 308 0.42 -14.69 -10.98
N LYS A 309 1.04 -15.85 -10.68
CA LYS A 309 2.50 -15.97 -10.44
C LYS A 309 3.31 -15.44 -11.61
N ASP A 310 2.92 -15.81 -12.84
CA ASP A 310 3.65 -15.40 -14.05
C ASP A 310 3.63 -13.88 -14.22
N LEU A 311 2.48 -13.25 -13.99
CA LEU A 311 2.35 -11.79 -14.08
C LEU A 311 3.25 -11.09 -13.04
N ILE A 312 3.28 -11.58 -11.80
CA ILE A 312 4.16 -11.02 -10.76
C ILE A 312 5.64 -11.24 -11.11
N ASN A 313 6.02 -12.40 -11.64
CA ASN A 313 7.40 -12.67 -12.01
C ASN A 313 7.87 -11.71 -13.12
N ILE A 314 7.05 -11.48 -14.14
CA ILE A 314 7.34 -10.51 -15.21
C ILE A 314 7.43 -9.09 -14.62
N ALA A 315 6.48 -8.71 -13.75
CA ALA A 315 6.48 -7.40 -13.11
C ALA A 315 7.72 -7.17 -12.22
N MET A 316 8.21 -8.21 -11.54
CA MET A 316 9.45 -8.12 -10.74
C MET A 316 10.70 -7.89 -11.61
N GLN A 317 10.73 -8.42 -12.82
CA GLN A 317 11.86 -8.27 -13.74
C GLN A 317 11.85 -6.90 -14.43
N ASP A 318 10.69 -6.50 -14.96
CA ASP A 318 10.57 -5.35 -15.86
C ASP A 318 10.22 -4.04 -15.13
N GLY A 319 9.73 -4.12 -13.89
CA GLY A 319 9.36 -2.95 -13.10
C GLY A 319 8.04 -2.28 -13.52
N PRO A 320 7.67 -1.16 -12.89
CA PRO A 320 6.50 -0.36 -13.26
C PRO A 320 6.62 0.17 -14.70
N GLN A 321 5.52 0.13 -15.45
CA GLN A 321 5.50 0.50 -16.87
C GLN A 321 4.90 1.89 -17.13
N TYR A 322 4.36 2.53 -16.08
CA TYR A 322 3.82 3.89 -16.11
C TYR A 322 3.76 4.49 -14.72
N ALA A 323 3.71 5.82 -14.68
CA ALA A 323 3.36 6.61 -13.52
C ALA A 323 1.99 7.26 -13.75
N ARG A 324 0.97 6.93 -12.95
CA ARG A 324 -0.36 7.55 -13.05
C ARG A 324 -0.47 8.73 -12.09
N LEU A 325 -0.72 9.92 -12.63
CA LEU A 325 -0.99 11.12 -11.85
C LEU A 325 -2.41 11.08 -11.27
N LEU A 326 -2.55 11.23 -9.95
CA LEU A 326 -3.84 11.28 -9.26
C LEU A 326 -4.23 12.71 -8.84
N ALA A 327 -3.28 13.48 -8.29
CA ALA A 327 -3.51 14.85 -7.82
C ALA A 327 -2.21 15.67 -7.82
N PHE A 328 -2.34 17.00 -7.90
CA PHE A 328 -1.23 17.94 -7.84
C PHE A 328 -1.70 19.33 -7.44
N ASN A 329 -0.75 20.18 -6.97
CA ASN A 329 -0.96 21.60 -6.68
C ASN A 329 -0.14 22.50 -7.63
N ASP A 330 -0.09 23.81 -7.39
CA ASP A 330 0.66 24.77 -8.21
C ASP A 330 2.16 24.45 -8.26
N ARG A 331 2.77 24.02 -7.15
CA ARG A 331 4.19 23.66 -7.10
C ARG A 331 4.45 22.41 -7.94
N GLY A 332 3.59 21.40 -7.81
CA GLY A 332 3.65 20.15 -8.57
C GLY A 332 3.48 20.37 -10.08
N ARG A 333 2.67 21.35 -10.48
CA ARG A 333 2.41 21.67 -11.90
C ARG A 333 3.67 21.98 -12.70
N GLN A 334 4.69 22.59 -12.09
CA GLN A 334 5.95 22.90 -12.77
C GLN A 334 6.75 21.63 -13.04
N TRP A 335 6.82 20.72 -12.06
CA TRP A 335 7.52 19.43 -12.19
C TRP A 335 6.88 18.52 -13.24
N LEU A 336 5.56 18.54 -13.41
CA LEU A 336 4.86 17.77 -14.44
C LEU A 336 5.24 18.12 -15.89
N ARG A 337 5.99 19.20 -16.12
CA ARG A 337 6.50 19.61 -17.42
C ARG A 337 7.93 19.08 -17.70
N THR A 338 8.56 18.47 -16.71
CA THR A 338 9.89 17.87 -16.90
C THR A 338 9.76 16.51 -17.60
N GLU A 339 10.82 16.07 -18.23
CA GLU A 339 10.90 14.73 -18.84
C GLU A 339 11.08 13.67 -17.76
N HIS A 340 10.49 12.51 -17.97
CA HIS A 340 10.57 11.35 -17.09
C HIS A 340 10.90 10.09 -17.92
N ASP A 341 11.65 9.17 -17.32
CA ASP A 341 12.05 7.89 -17.97
C ASP A 341 10.89 6.89 -18.10
N ILE A 342 9.67 7.31 -17.74
CA ILE A 342 8.46 6.48 -17.73
C ILE A 342 7.26 7.30 -18.22
N PRO A 343 6.30 6.71 -18.96
CA PRO A 343 5.07 7.42 -19.35
C PRO A 343 4.30 7.96 -18.15
N LEU A 344 4.11 9.28 -18.09
CA LEU A 344 3.28 9.95 -17.07
C LEU A 344 1.83 10.03 -17.57
N ILE A 345 0.97 9.16 -17.02
CA ILE A 345 -0.42 9.01 -17.47
C ILE A 345 -1.34 10.00 -16.75
N GLN A 346 -1.93 10.90 -17.51
CA GLN A 346 -2.94 11.85 -17.06
C GLN A 346 -4.36 11.50 -17.57
N LYS A 347 -4.47 10.88 -18.75
CA LYS A 347 -5.73 10.45 -19.37
C LYS A 347 -5.79 8.94 -19.42
N TRP A 348 -6.49 8.33 -18.47
CA TRP A 348 -6.52 6.88 -18.28
C TRP A 348 -7.00 6.12 -19.51
N ALA A 349 -8.05 6.61 -20.17
CA ALA A 349 -8.60 6.00 -21.40
C ALA A 349 -7.59 5.94 -22.58
N LYS A 350 -6.58 6.82 -22.58
CA LYS A 350 -5.54 6.84 -23.62
C LYS A 350 -4.29 6.05 -23.25
N ALA A 351 -4.15 5.64 -21.98
CA ALA A 351 -2.95 4.94 -21.50
C ALA A 351 -2.61 3.69 -22.34
N PRO A 352 -3.54 2.79 -22.70
CA PRO A 352 -3.22 1.58 -23.45
C PRO A 352 -2.52 1.80 -24.79
N THR A 353 -2.66 2.98 -25.40
CA THR A 353 -2.00 3.30 -26.68
C THR A 353 -0.49 3.58 -26.53
N GLN A 354 -0.03 3.84 -25.31
CA GLN A 354 1.35 4.19 -24.98
C GLN A 354 2.07 3.06 -24.23
N LEU A 355 1.36 1.97 -23.89
CA LEU A 355 1.86 0.93 -23.02
C LEU A 355 2.19 -0.35 -23.79
N ASN A 356 3.25 -1.03 -23.37
CA ASN A 356 3.57 -2.40 -23.77
C ASN A 356 2.57 -3.41 -23.17
N ASN A 357 2.76 -4.71 -23.44
CA ASN A 357 1.84 -5.74 -22.96
C ASN A 357 1.77 -5.81 -21.43
N LEU A 358 2.89 -5.71 -20.72
CA LEU A 358 2.92 -5.67 -19.25
C LEU A 358 2.19 -4.43 -18.72
N GLY A 359 2.46 -3.26 -19.31
CA GLY A 359 1.76 -2.03 -18.95
C GLY A 359 0.25 -2.10 -19.17
N LYS A 360 -0.22 -2.76 -20.25
CA LYS A 360 -1.64 -3.01 -20.48
C LYS A 360 -2.24 -3.95 -19.44
N SER A 361 -1.51 -4.98 -19.02
CA SER A 361 -1.94 -5.87 -17.95
C SER A 361 -2.04 -5.12 -16.60
N MET A 362 -1.04 -4.29 -16.27
CA MET A 362 -1.11 -3.41 -15.07
C MET A 362 -2.29 -2.46 -15.13
N HIS A 363 -2.51 -1.79 -16.27
CA HIS A 363 -3.65 -0.90 -16.49
C HIS A 363 -4.98 -1.61 -16.27
N HIS A 364 -5.13 -2.83 -16.78
CA HIS A 364 -6.33 -3.64 -16.58
C HIS A 364 -6.56 -3.97 -15.11
N ILE A 365 -5.51 -4.41 -14.40
CA ILE A 365 -5.57 -4.74 -12.96
C ILE A 365 -5.91 -3.50 -12.13
N ASP A 366 -5.31 -2.35 -12.41
CA ASP A 366 -5.59 -1.10 -11.68
C ASP A 366 -7.03 -0.64 -11.88
N THR A 367 -7.57 -0.78 -13.10
CA THR A 367 -8.97 -0.50 -13.39
C THR A 367 -9.90 -1.46 -12.66
N LEU A 368 -9.62 -2.78 -12.73
CA LEU A 368 -10.39 -3.81 -12.03
C LEU A 368 -10.37 -3.60 -10.51
N ALA A 369 -9.21 -3.23 -9.95
CA ALA A 369 -9.08 -2.94 -8.53
C ALA A 369 -10.00 -1.78 -8.11
N THR A 370 -10.14 -0.75 -8.94
CA THR A 370 -11.05 0.36 -8.67
C THR A 370 -12.51 -0.08 -8.78
N ASP A 371 -12.86 -0.88 -9.77
CA ASP A 371 -14.22 -1.38 -9.96
C ASP A 371 -14.65 -2.33 -8.81
N ILE A 372 -13.76 -3.22 -8.37
CA ILE A 372 -14.01 -4.09 -7.20
C ILE A 372 -14.14 -3.27 -5.92
N GLN A 373 -13.28 -2.27 -5.70
CA GLN A 373 -13.42 -1.37 -4.55
C GLN A 373 -14.79 -0.65 -4.58
N ALA A 374 -15.19 -0.14 -5.74
CA ALA A 374 -16.48 0.55 -5.89
C ALA A 374 -17.66 -0.36 -5.54
N LEU A 375 -17.66 -1.64 -5.98
CA LEU A 375 -18.70 -2.61 -5.59
C LEU A 375 -18.81 -2.81 -4.08
N CYS A 376 -17.74 -2.55 -3.34
CA CYS A 376 -17.70 -2.67 -1.88
C CYS A 376 -18.19 -1.42 -1.15
N PHE A 377 -18.47 -0.30 -1.80
CA PHE A 377 -18.93 0.90 -1.09
C PHE A 377 -20.25 0.66 -0.35
N HIS A 378 -20.37 1.27 0.83
CA HIS A 378 -21.55 1.14 1.70
C HIS A 378 -22.82 1.59 0.96
N ASN A 379 -22.80 2.78 0.36
CA ASN A 379 -23.90 3.32 -0.42
C ASN A 379 -23.96 2.68 -1.82
N LYS A 380 -25.07 2.00 -2.13
CA LYS A 380 -25.28 1.35 -3.45
C LYS A 380 -25.20 2.32 -4.63
N GLY A 381 -25.60 3.57 -4.46
CA GLY A 381 -25.50 4.60 -5.51
C GLY A 381 -24.06 5.02 -5.86
N LYS A 382 -23.07 4.62 -5.05
CA LYS A 382 -21.66 4.86 -5.30
C LYS A 382 -20.93 3.67 -5.95
N ARG A 383 -21.62 2.53 -6.16
CA ARG A 383 -21.05 1.29 -6.72
C ARG A 383 -20.98 1.31 -8.24
N ILE A 384 -20.50 2.42 -8.79
CA ILE A 384 -20.40 2.63 -10.24
C ILE A 384 -19.03 2.16 -10.70
N GLY A 385 -18.98 1.26 -11.68
CA GLY A 385 -17.75 0.83 -12.34
C GLY A 385 -17.20 1.86 -13.32
N HIS A 386 -15.99 1.58 -13.82
CA HIS A 386 -15.28 2.40 -14.81
C HIS A 386 -15.02 3.86 -14.38
N THR A 387 -15.01 4.13 -13.07
CA THR A 387 -14.75 5.47 -12.54
C THR A 387 -13.35 5.99 -12.90
N ASP A 388 -12.39 5.09 -13.10
CA ASP A 388 -11.03 5.43 -13.57
C ASP A 388 -11.04 6.19 -14.91
N TYR A 389 -12.00 5.94 -15.78
CA TYR A 389 -12.10 6.59 -17.09
C TYR A 389 -12.78 7.97 -17.02
N THR A 390 -13.50 8.25 -15.94
CA THR A 390 -14.21 9.52 -15.73
C THR A 390 -13.44 10.52 -14.87
N TYR A 391 -12.50 10.03 -14.04
CA TYR A 391 -11.66 10.89 -13.22
C TYR A 391 -10.43 11.37 -13.99
N THR A 392 -10.16 12.65 -13.91
CA THR A 392 -8.90 13.27 -14.31
C THR A 392 -8.05 13.59 -13.09
N PRO A 393 -6.72 13.81 -13.24
CA PRO A 393 -5.90 14.27 -12.12
C PRO A 393 -6.49 15.51 -11.46
N GLN A 394 -6.60 15.50 -10.13
CA GLN A 394 -7.18 16.60 -9.39
C GLN A 394 -6.16 17.73 -9.20
N TYR A 395 -6.50 18.90 -9.67
CA TYR A 395 -5.74 20.13 -9.35
C TYR A 395 -6.34 20.79 -8.11
N ILE A 396 -5.52 20.99 -7.08
CA ILE A 396 -5.92 21.55 -5.79
C ILE A 396 -5.04 22.79 -5.55
N LYS A 397 -5.69 23.95 -5.42
CA LYS A 397 -5.02 25.24 -5.18
C LYS A 397 -4.50 25.32 -3.77
#